data_2432c672e883772bb7d4944a6554de97
#
_entry.id   2432c672e883772bb7d4944a6554de97
#
_cell.length_a   1.000
_cell.length_b   1.000
_cell.length_c   1.000
_cell.angle_alpha   90.00
_cell.angle_beta   90.00
_cell.angle_gamma   90.00
#
_symmetry.space_group_name_H-M   'P 1'
#
loop_
_entity.id
_entity.type
_entity.pdbx_description
1 polymer ?
#
loop_
_entity_poly.entity_id
_entity_poly.type
_entity_poly.pdbx_seq_one_letter_code
_entity_poly.pdbx_strand_id
1 'polypeptide(L)'
;MHKLLLLALFTGSLCAASAQSGEQRERVAEELHRNYRFGEAIDAYRDILKDSTDYIATGTKLVNSLNGKAMLEYAIEPRCLEKQKCSINGFFLKFPGFAEKSWCRMPASMMSVQTPFSYIQIPADAKRLIFSAPDEQGSWNLYSTTRLKDTLWSAPELLNSSVVSSGNEVFPYLSPDGASLYFCSNGLFGMGGYDIYVSHWDYSANEWGTPQNLGFPYSSPADDFMFQPTPDGKYALFASNRETGRDSLYIYKVEHDLFPARKAISEQQAYDYNNGLALLPDTFFTTAELGQTPVIHMEAPKQKVDYTFTIDKENPKAAITDLSDFPNYLVFQIHLVTLSRAATEKNLKGISPVFERVSSNGKYRYYYAGLFNTYTEAAEALKRVKKGGFPSASVVAYNAGKKINLTTARAMEKRGVNFVYKVIIEGYSGPMPAALIKIIQEQTTKDIAKTTANGKPVYVIGPFAKEGEATKLAESLKAVSTGTISVQRDEKR
;
A
#
# COMPACT_ATOMS: atom_id res chain seq x y z
N MET A 1 27.94 -33.61 -34.81
CA MET A 1 28.26 -34.41 -33.62
C MET A 1 29.13 -33.58 -32.68
N HIS A 2 28.55 -32.70 -31.87
CA HIS A 2 29.22 -31.97 -30.75
C HIS A 2 28.17 -31.18 -29.93
N LYS A 3 27.11 -31.85 -29.50
CA LYS A 3 26.09 -31.23 -28.59
C LYS A 3 25.58 -32.23 -27.52
N LEU A 4 26.42 -33.17 -27.09
CA LEU A 4 25.98 -34.20 -26.13
C LEU A 4 27.01 -34.43 -25.02
N LEU A 5 27.66 -33.38 -24.49
CA LEU A 5 28.67 -33.56 -23.44
C LEU A 5 28.58 -32.54 -22.31
N LEU A 6 27.43 -31.99 -22.03
CA LEU A 6 27.23 -31.07 -20.86
C LEU A 6 26.13 -31.50 -19.89
N LEU A 7 25.54 -32.69 -20.07
CA LEU A 7 24.45 -33.18 -19.21
C LEU A 7 24.86 -34.32 -18.25
N ALA A 8 26.14 -34.65 -18.16
CA ALA A 8 26.60 -35.83 -17.43
C ALA A 8 27.53 -35.55 -16.24
N LEU A 9 27.57 -34.30 -15.71
CA LEU A 9 28.46 -33.94 -14.59
C LEU A 9 27.76 -33.54 -13.30
N PHE A 10 26.46 -33.73 -13.17
CA PHE A 10 25.72 -33.33 -11.95
C PHE A 10 25.14 -34.49 -11.12
N THR A 11 25.45 -35.75 -11.42
CA THR A 11 24.92 -36.90 -10.66
C THR A 11 25.95 -37.61 -9.78
N GLY A 12 27.07 -36.99 -9.47
CA GLY A 12 28.11 -37.66 -8.72
C GLY A 12 28.93 -36.78 -7.82
N SER A 13 28.31 -36.12 -6.82
CA SER A 13 29.09 -35.59 -5.70
C SER A 13 28.23 -35.20 -4.50
N LEU A 14 27.64 -36.18 -3.86
CA LEU A 14 26.96 -36.00 -2.58
C LEU A 14 27.85 -36.34 -1.38
N CYS A 15 29.17 -36.20 -1.48
CA CYS A 15 30.11 -36.45 -0.38
C CYS A 15 31.38 -35.61 -0.55
N ALA A 16 31.26 -34.31 -0.48
CA ALA A 16 32.35 -33.41 -0.05
C ALA A 16 31.70 -32.07 0.38
N ALA A 17 31.06 -32.06 1.55
CA ALA A 17 30.62 -30.82 2.18
C ALA A 17 31.82 -30.09 2.75
N SER A 18 32.66 -29.50 1.89
CA SER A 18 33.46 -28.34 2.30
C SER A 18 32.47 -27.17 2.41
N ALA A 19 32.44 -26.51 3.55
CA ALA A 19 31.54 -25.41 3.86
C ALA A 19 31.55 -24.37 2.72
N GLN A 20 30.53 -24.40 1.85
CA GLN A 20 30.28 -23.29 0.93
C GLN A 20 30.05 -22.04 1.77
N SER A 21 30.61 -20.91 1.38
CA SER A 21 30.37 -19.65 2.06
C SER A 21 28.85 -19.37 2.08
N GLY A 22 28.35 -18.72 3.10
CA GLY A 22 26.92 -18.37 3.18
C GLY A 22 26.41 -17.69 1.92
N GLU A 23 27.20 -16.78 1.35
CA GLU A 23 26.91 -16.11 0.08
C GLU A 23 26.78 -17.06 -1.10
N GLN A 24 27.57 -18.13 -1.17
CA GLN A 24 27.48 -19.09 -2.27
C GLN A 24 26.21 -19.93 -2.17
N ARG A 25 25.81 -20.33 -0.96
CA ARG A 25 24.54 -21.03 -0.72
C ARG A 25 23.36 -20.14 -1.11
N GLU A 26 23.42 -18.85 -0.78
CA GLU A 26 22.38 -17.89 -1.10
C GLU A 26 22.24 -17.67 -2.61
N ARG A 27 23.35 -17.52 -3.33
CA ARG A 27 23.35 -17.44 -4.80
C ARG A 27 22.72 -18.66 -5.47
N VAL A 28 22.99 -19.86 -4.96
CA VAL A 28 22.34 -21.07 -5.48
C VAL A 28 20.84 -21.05 -5.25
N ALA A 29 20.39 -20.65 -4.06
CA ALA A 29 18.97 -20.54 -3.76
C ALA A 29 18.27 -19.47 -4.63
N GLU A 30 18.92 -18.34 -4.89
CA GLU A 30 18.41 -17.30 -5.79
C GLU A 30 18.34 -17.79 -7.24
N GLU A 31 19.31 -18.56 -7.70
CA GLU A 31 19.30 -19.14 -9.05
C GLU A 31 18.17 -20.17 -9.21
N LEU A 32 17.95 -21.01 -8.21
CA LEU A 32 16.81 -21.93 -8.17
C LEU A 32 15.50 -21.17 -8.26
N HIS A 33 15.33 -20.13 -7.46
CA HIS A 33 14.15 -19.27 -7.46
C HIS A 33 13.92 -18.63 -8.83
N ARG A 34 14.94 -18.01 -9.41
CA ARG A 34 14.86 -17.36 -10.74
C ARG A 34 14.48 -18.33 -11.86
N ASN A 35 14.85 -19.59 -11.74
CA ASN A 35 14.52 -20.65 -12.68
C ASN A 35 13.21 -21.37 -12.36
N TYR A 36 12.34 -20.77 -11.56
CA TYR A 36 11.04 -21.32 -11.15
C TYR A 36 11.13 -22.65 -10.40
N ARG A 37 12.29 -23.03 -9.88
CA ARG A 37 12.50 -24.22 -9.04
C ARG A 37 12.19 -23.88 -7.58
N PHE A 38 10.95 -23.45 -7.35
CA PHE A 38 10.55 -22.90 -6.05
C PHE A 38 10.65 -23.92 -4.92
N GLY A 39 10.32 -25.19 -5.17
CA GLY A 39 10.43 -26.23 -4.16
C GLY A 39 11.87 -26.36 -3.64
N GLU A 40 12.84 -26.44 -4.52
CA GLU A 40 14.26 -26.54 -4.17
C GLU A 40 14.81 -25.25 -3.58
N ALA A 41 14.37 -24.07 -4.06
CA ALA A 41 14.74 -22.79 -3.48
C ALA A 41 14.24 -22.67 -2.03
N ILE A 42 13.01 -23.09 -1.74
CA ILE A 42 12.43 -23.13 -0.40
C ILE A 42 13.29 -23.96 0.55
N ASP A 43 13.71 -25.16 0.12
CA ASP A 43 14.53 -26.03 0.94
C ASP A 43 15.92 -25.44 1.16
N ALA A 44 16.52 -24.84 0.13
CA ALA A 44 17.82 -24.17 0.22
C ALA A 44 17.76 -22.96 1.18
N TYR A 45 16.74 -22.10 1.08
CA TYR A 45 16.56 -20.97 2.00
C TYR A 45 16.30 -21.41 3.44
N ARG A 46 15.54 -22.47 3.66
CA ARG A 46 15.33 -23.05 4.99
C ARG A 46 16.63 -23.54 5.62
N ASP A 47 17.51 -24.15 4.81
CA ASP A 47 18.81 -24.58 5.27
C ASP A 47 19.73 -23.41 5.62
N ILE A 48 19.74 -22.36 4.80
CA ILE A 48 20.50 -21.15 5.09
C ILE A 48 20.03 -20.50 6.40
N LEU A 49 18.70 -20.46 6.64
CA LEU A 49 18.12 -19.87 7.85
C LEU A 49 18.48 -20.59 9.14
N LYS A 50 18.97 -21.84 9.09
CA LYS A 50 19.44 -22.54 10.30
C LYS A 50 20.72 -21.93 10.87
N ASP A 51 21.56 -21.38 10.00
CA ASP A 51 22.91 -20.90 10.37
C ASP A 51 23.08 -19.38 10.13
N SER A 52 22.08 -18.72 9.53
CA SER A 52 22.20 -17.31 9.11
C SER A 52 22.06 -16.33 10.26
N THR A 53 22.82 -15.25 10.20
CA THR A 53 22.66 -14.05 11.05
C THR A 53 21.72 -13.02 10.43
N ASP A 54 21.44 -13.07 9.12
CA ASP A 54 20.50 -12.20 8.42
C ASP A 54 19.21 -12.93 8.06
N TYR A 55 18.37 -13.16 9.07
CA TYR A 55 17.10 -13.84 8.92
C TYR A 55 16.06 -13.04 8.09
N ILE A 56 16.20 -11.70 8.01
CA ILE A 56 15.18 -10.86 7.34
C ILE A 56 15.32 -11.00 5.83
N ALA A 57 16.52 -10.75 5.28
CA ALA A 57 16.72 -10.81 3.83
C ALA A 57 16.46 -12.22 3.30
N THR A 58 17.04 -13.23 3.94
CA THR A 58 16.83 -14.63 3.55
C THR A 58 15.39 -15.09 3.79
N GLY A 59 14.75 -14.64 4.88
CA GLY A 59 13.34 -14.91 5.16
C GLY A 59 12.41 -14.32 4.11
N THR A 60 12.67 -13.11 3.63
CA THR A 60 11.92 -12.50 2.53
C THR A 60 12.04 -13.32 1.25
N LYS A 61 13.24 -13.77 0.90
CA LYS A 61 13.48 -14.61 -0.28
C LYS A 61 12.78 -15.97 -0.18
N LEU A 62 12.77 -16.56 1.02
CA LEU A 62 11.97 -17.77 1.29
C LEU A 62 10.48 -17.52 1.06
N VAL A 63 9.94 -16.42 1.58
CA VAL A 63 8.54 -16.04 1.39
C VAL A 63 8.22 -15.85 -0.08
N ASN A 64 9.07 -15.16 -0.84
CA ASN A 64 8.90 -14.99 -2.28
C ASN A 64 8.84 -16.33 -3.01
N SER A 65 9.67 -17.30 -2.62
CA SER A 65 9.63 -18.64 -3.22
C SER A 65 8.37 -19.42 -2.87
N LEU A 66 7.87 -19.29 -1.63
CA LEU A 66 6.58 -19.86 -1.21
C LEU A 66 5.42 -19.23 -1.98
N ASN A 67 5.44 -17.92 -2.16
CA ASN A 67 4.45 -17.18 -2.93
C ASN A 67 4.49 -17.60 -4.41
N GLY A 68 5.68 -17.67 -5.00
CA GLY A 68 5.88 -18.12 -6.37
C GLY A 68 5.27 -19.50 -6.61
N LYS A 69 5.54 -20.45 -5.71
CA LYS A 69 4.95 -21.78 -5.77
C LYS A 69 3.42 -21.73 -5.68
N ALA A 70 2.88 -20.93 -4.77
CA ALA A 70 1.43 -20.77 -4.61
C ALA A 70 0.77 -20.11 -5.83
N MET A 71 1.44 -19.17 -6.50
CA MET A 71 0.91 -18.51 -7.69
C MET A 71 0.80 -19.45 -8.89
N LEU A 72 1.61 -20.50 -8.97
CA LEU A 72 1.50 -21.51 -10.02
C LEU A 72 0.23 -22.35 -9.93
N GLU A 73 -0.45 -22.40 -8.78
CA GLU A 73 -1.74 -23.07 -8.63
C GLU A 73 -2.89 -22.33 -9.36
N TYR A 74 -2.70 -21.05 -9.68
CA TYR A 74 -3.71 -20.17 -10.29
C TYR A 74 -3.15 -19.41 -11.49
N ALA A 75 -2.22 -20.01 -12.21
CA ALA A 75 -1.57 -19.41 -13.36
C ALA A 75 -2.53 -19.20 -14.53
N ILE A 76 -2.22 -18.20 -15.33
CA ILE A 76 -2.78 -18.04 -16.68
C ILE A 76 -1.67 -18.24 -17.70
N GLU A 77 -2.02 -18.56 -18.94
CA GLU A 77 -1.05 -18.73 -20.04
C GLU A 77 -1.55 -17.95 -21.26
N PRO A 78 -1.47 -16.60 -21.22
CA PRO A 78 -1.87 -15.80 -22.35
C PRO A 78 -0.92 -16.05 -23.53
N ARG A 79 -1.42 -15.98 -24.73
CA ARG A 79 -0.59 -16.02 -25.91
C ARG A 79 0.22 -14.74 -26.01
N CYS A 80 1.53 -14.88 -25.87
CA CYS A 80 2.48 -13.80 -26.10
C CYS A 80 2.77 -13.70 -27.60
N LEU A 81 2.65 -12.49 -28.16
CA LEU A 81 2.72 -12.27 -29.61
C LEU A 81 4.09 -11.74 -30.04
N GLU A 82 4.59 -10.78 -29.30
CA GLU A 82 5.78 -10.01 -29.63
C GLU A 82 6.36 -9.36 -28.40
N LYS A 83 7.62 -8.96 -28.47
CA LYS A 83 8.31 -8.21 -27.42
C LYS A 83 9.20 -7.13 -28.01
N GLN A 84 9.54 -6.15 -27.20
CA GLN A 84 10.47 -5.09 -27.55
C GLN A 84 11.46 -4.82 -26.42
N LYS A 85 12.75 -4.87 -26.71
CA LYS A 85 13.78 -4.46 -25.75
C LYS A 85 13.82 -2.95 -25.60
N CYS A 86 13.90 -2.47 -24.35
CA CYS A 86 13.97 -1.06 -24.02
C CYS A 86 14.96 -0.80 -22.90
N SER A 87 15.47 0.41 -22.80
CA SER A 87 16.08 0.89 -21.56
C SER A 87 15.01 1.03 -20.48
N ILE A 88 15.37 0.78 -19.24
CA ILE A 88 14.50 1.03 -18.09
C ILE A 88 14.11 2.53 -18.02
N ASN A 89 14.98 3.42 -18.48
CA ASN A 89 14.70 4.83 -18.60
C ASN A 89 13.89 5.09 -19.89
N GLY A 90 12.60 5.32 -19.77
CA GLY A 90 11.74 5.69 -20.89
C GLY A 90 10.93 4.56 -21.52
N PHE A 91 10.95 3.34 -20.95
CA PHE A 91 10.12 2.23 -21.43
C PHE A 91 8.62 2.59 -21.42
N PHE A 92 8.17 3.42 -20.49
CA PHE A 92 6.79 3.91 -20.40
C PHE A 92 6.33 4.60 -21.70
N LEU A 93 7.22 5.17 -22.49
CA LEU A 93 6.90 5.79 -23.79
C LEU A 93 6.46 4.77 -24.86
N LYS A 94 6.65 3.49 -24.61
CA LYS A 94 6.21 2.40 -25.49
C LYS A 94 4.79 1.91 -25.18
N PHE A 95 4.22 2.34 -24.06
CA PHE A 95 2.87 1.99 -23.69
C PHE A 95 1.85 2.92 -24.36
N PRO A 96 0.67 2.40 -24.74
CA PRO A 96 -0.40 3.23 -25.33
C PRO A 96 -0.77 4.35 -24.36
N GLY A 97 -0.83 5.58 -24.87
CA GLY A 97 -1.37 6.70 -24.12
C GLY A 97 -2.90 6.67 -24.02
N PHE A 98 -3.45 7.35 -23.02
CA PHE A 98 -4.87 7.71 -23.05
C PHE A 98 -5.11 8.66 -24.22
N ALA A 99 -6.16 8.39 -25.03
CA ALA A 99 -6.65 9.22 -26.12
C ALA A 99 -5.80 10.47 -26.45
N GLU A 100 -4.86 10.34 -27.38
CA GLU A 100 -4.04 11.43 -27.93
C GLU A 100 -3.02 12.09 -27.00
N LYS A 101 -2.75 11.52 -25.82
CA LYS A 101 -1.83 12.15 -24.87
C LYS A 101 -0.51 11.41 -24.74
N SER A 102 0.53 12.18 -24.92
CA SER A 102 1.90 11.80 -24.64
C SER A 102 2.21 11.87 -23.16
N TRP A 103 3.19 11.09 -22.73
CA TRP A 103 3.78 11.23 -21.41
C TRP A 103 4.42 12.61 -21.24
N CYS A 104 4.34 13.19 -20.07
CA CYS A 104 5.02 14.43 -19.73
C CYS A 104 5.83 14.26 -18.44
N ARG A 105 6.74 15.19 -18.18
CA ARG A 105 7.40 15.24 -16.88
C ARG A 105 6.37 15.51 -15.79
N MET A 106 6.59 14.92 -14.64
CA MET A 106 5.77 15.18 -13.45
C MET A 106 5.90 16.68 -13.11
N PRO A 107 4.79 17.43 -13.01
CA PRO A 107 4.84 18.83 -12.58
C PRO A 107 5.52 18.98 -11.22
N ALA A 108 6.39 19.98 -11.06
CA ALA A 108 7.11 20.22 -9.81
C ALA A 108 6.19 20.51 -8.61
N SER A 109 4.96 21.00 -8.88
CA SER A 109 3.91 21.17 -7.87
C SER A 109 3.37 19.84 -7.31
N MET A 110 3.49 18.74 -8.06
CA MET A 110 3.06 17.41 -7.63
C MET A 110 4.20 16.65 -6.95
N MET A 111 5.44 16.88 -7.36
CA MET A 111 6.61 16.22 -6.81
C MET A 111 7.81 17.17 -6.84
N SER A 112 8.35 17.47 -5.67
CA SER A 112 9.46 18.42 -5.53
C SER A 112 10.80 17.85 -6.01
N VAL A 113 11.03 16.56 -5.86
CA VAL A 113 12.27 15.88 -6.26
C VAL A 113 12.06 15.17 -7.59
N GLN A 114 12.75 15.62 -8.63
CA GLN A 114 12.69 15.00 -9.95
C GLN A 114 13.69 13.85 -10.06
N THR A 115 13.23 12.68 -10.48
CA THR A 115 14.03 11.49 -10.75
C THR A 115 13.93 11.10 -12.23
N PRO A 116 14.75 10.15 -12.71
CA PRO A 116 14.58 9.59 -14.06
C PRO A 116 13.20 8.96 -14.33
N PHE A 117 12.42 8.67 -13.28
CA PHE A 117 11.08 8.07 -13.36
C PHE A 117 9.95 9.06 -13.11
N SER A 118 10.24 10.35 -12.98
CA SER A 118 9.26 11.40 -12.70
C SER A 118 8.48 11.81 -13.94
N TYR A 119 7.68 10.88 -14.47
CA TYR A 119 6.82 11.09 -15.62
C TYR A 119 5.40 10.63 -15.32
N ILE A 120 4.43 11.27 -15.96
CA ILE A 120 3.01 11.00 -15.79
C ILE A 120 2.26 11.24 -17.09
N GLN A 121 1.14 10.56 -17.29
CA GLN A 121 0.14 10.92 -18.30
C GLN A 121 -0.97 11.72 -17.65
N ILE A 122 -1.26 12.89 -18.19
CA ILE A 122 -2.31 13.78 -17.68
C ILE A 122 -3.33 14.03 -18.81
N PRO A 123 -4.39 13.20 -18.90
CA PRO A 123 -5.48 13.43 -19.84
C PRO A 123 -6.13 14.79 -19.61
N ALA A 124 -6.52 15.50 -20.70
CA ALA A 124 -7.08 16.85 -20.62
C ALA A 124 -8.37 16.91 -19.78
N ASP A 125 -9.15 15.87 -19.84
CA ASP A 125 -10.44 15.71 -19.16
C ASP A 125 -10.32 14.96 -17.83
N ALA A 126 -9.10 14.59 -17.41
CA ALA A 126 -8.90 13.89 -16.15
C ALA A 126 -9.47 14.69 -14.97
N LYS A 127 -10.34 14.05 -14.22
CA LYS A 127 -10.91 14.59 -12.98
C LYS A 127 -10.08 14.19 -11.76
N ARG A 128 -9.39 13.08 -11.85
CA ARG A 128 -8.54 12.48 -10.83
C ARG A 128 -7.26 11.97 -11.47
N LEU A 129 -6.15 12.14 -10.77
CA LEU A 129 -4.88 11.54 -11.15
C LEU A 129 -4.39 10.67 -10.00
N ILE A 130 -3.75 9.56 -10.34
CA ILE A 130 -3.00 8.73 -9.42
C ILE A 130 -1.56 8.69 -9.91
N PHE A 131 -0.63 8.90 -9.00
CA PHE A 131 0.80 8.95 -9.32
C PHE A 131 1.61 8.39 -8.15
N SER A 132 2.84 8.00 -8.41
CA SER A 132 3.78 7.60 -7.39
C SER A 132 4.78 8.73 -7.10
N ALA A 133 5.06 8.93 -5.82
CA ALA A 133 6.05 9.89 -5.35
C ALA A 133 6.74 9.37 -4.07
N PRO A 134 7.98 9.78 -3.81
CA PRO A 134 8.66 9.41 -2.58
C PRO A 134 8.05 10.18 -1.40
N ASP A 135 7.93 9.50 -0.28
CA ASP A 135 7.64 10.10 1.01
C ASP A 135 8.89 10.74 1.65
N GLU A 136 8.76 11.24 2.86
CA GLU A 136 9.87 11.86 3.61
C GLU A 136 11.02 10.88 3.91
N GLN A 137 10.76 9.58 3.92
CA GLN A 137 11.73 8.52 4.15
C GLN A 137 12.36 8.02 2.84
N GLY A 138 11.85 8.47 1.70
CA GLY A 138 12.31 8.08 0.36
C GLY A 138 11.62 6.83 -0.18
N SER A 139 10.61 6.28 0.50
CA SER A 139 9.78 5.18 0.01
C SER A 139 8.75 5.70 -0.97
N TRP A 140 8.61 5.02 -2.10
CA TRP A 140 7.65 5.40 -3.13
C TRP A 140 6.26 4.89 -2.79
N ASN A 141 5.31 5.80 -2.74
CA ASN A 141 3.91 5.52 -2.43
C ASN A 141 2.97 6.07 -3.51
N LEU A 142 1.72 5.58 -3.51
CA LEU A 142 0.68 6.05 -4.42
C LEU A 142 -0.11 7.19 -3.80
N TYR A 143 -0.21 8.27 -4.55
CA TYR A 143 -0.97 9.47 -4.20
C TYR A 143 -2.07 9.72 -5.21
N SER A 144 -3.16 10.31 -4.78
CA SER A 144 -4.19 10.85 -5.67
C SER A 144 -4.35 12.34 -5.51
N THR A 145 -4.79 12.98 -6.60
CA THR A 145 -5.21 14.39 -6.60
C THR A 145 -6.44 14.53 -7.48
N THR A 146 -7.32 15.45 -7.13
CA THR A 146 -8.58 15.71 -7.84
C THR A 146 -8.55 17.10 -8.44
N ARG A 147 -9.02 17.24 -9.68
CA ARG A 147 -9.14 18.52 -10.34
C ARG A 147 -10.27 19.34 -9.70
N LEU A 148 -9.95 20.49 -9.16
CA LEU A 148 -10.91 21.42 -8.56
C LEU A 148 -11.44 22.40 -9.57
N LYS A 149 -10.54 22.97 -10.39
CA LYS A 149 -10.88 23.94 -11.44
C LYS A 149 -9.72 24.05 -12.42
N ASP A 150 -9.98 24.09 -13.73
CA ASP A 150 -9.00 24.29 -14.80
C ASP A 150 -7.61 23.66 -14.52
N THR A 151 -6.65 24.48 -14.04
CA THR A 151 -5.29 24.08 -13.67
C THR A 151 -5.12 23.85 -12.16
N LEU A 152 -6.16 24.07 -11.35
CA LEU A 152 -6.11 23.90 -9.89
C LEU A 152 -6.51 22.48 -9.49
N TRP A 153 -5.65 21.83 -8.72
CA TRP A 153 -5.82 20.48 -8.21
C TRP A 153 -5.74 20.45 -6.68
N SER A 154 -6.42 19.49 -6.08
CA SER A 154 -6.34 19.30 -4.63
C SER A 154 -4.90 18.98 -4.19
N ALA A 155 -4.58 19.22 -2.93
CA ALA A 155 -3.35 18.68 -2.35
C ALA A 155 -3.29 17.16 -2.59
N PRO A 156 -2.09 16.59 -2.86
CA PRO A 156 -1.92 15.15 -2.97
C PRO A 156 -2.34 14.45 -1.68
N GLU A 157 -3.12 13.40 -1.81
CA GLU A 157 -3.53 12.55 -0.69
C GLU A 157 -2.96 11.15 -0.91
N LEU A 158 -2.31 10.60 0.13
CA LEU A 158 -1.85 9.22 0.14
C LEU A 158 -3.05 8.29 -0.05
N LEU A 159 -2.95 7.29 -0.90
CA LEU A 159 -4.02 6.30 -1.05
C LEU A 159 -4.21 5.50 0.24
N ASN A 160 -5.36 4.82 0.34
CA ASN A 160 -5.67 4.01 1.51
C ASN A 160 -4.67 2.87 1.72
N SER A 161 -4.52 2.45 2.96
CA SER A 161 -3.53 1.45 3.40
C SER A 161 -3.65 0.07 2.73
N SER A 162 -4.73 -0.21 2.01
CA SER A 162 -4.84 -1.45 1.25
C SER A 162 -3.91 -1.48 0.04
N VAL A 163 -3.63 -0.32 -0.57
CA VAL A 163 -2.81 -0.21 -1.79
C VAL A 163 -1.44 0.44 -1.55
N VAL A 164 -1.08 0.67 -0.29
CA VAL A 164 0.22 1.19 0.14
C VAL A 164 0.83 0.19 1.11
N SER A 165 2.05 -0.26 0.83
CA SER A 165 2.77 -1.24 1.62
C SER A 165 3.95 -0.62 2.39
N SER A 166 4.77 -1.46 2.99
CA SER A 166 6.07 -1.05 3.55
C SER A 166 7.20 -1.00 2.51
N GLY A 167 6.93 -1.42 1.29
CA GLY A 167 7.84 -1.34 0.16
C GLY A 167 7.62 -0.09 -0.67
N ASN A 168 7.80 -0.23 -1.97
CA ASN A 168 7.59 0.84 -2.93
C ASN A 168 6.44 0.48 -3.86
N GLU A 169 5.54 1.41 -4.09
CA GLU A 169 4.47 1.34 -5.07
C GLU A 169 4.78 2.30 -6.22
N VAL A 170 4.90 1.76 -7.42
CA VAL A 170 5.31 2.53 -8.60
C VAL A 170 4.44 2.24 -9.83
N PHE A 171 4.53 3.08 -10.84
CA PHE A 171 3.88 2.95 -12.14
C PHE A 171 2.37 2.68 -12.07
N PRO A 172 1.59 3.53 -11.37
CA PRO A 172 0.15 3.37 -11.36
C PRO A 172 -0.46 3.62 -12.74
N TYR A 173 -1.39 2.78 -13.13
CA TYR A 173 -2.25 2.94 -14.30
C TYR A 173 -3.71 2.84 -13.87
N LEU A 174 -4.44 3.93 -14.03
CA LEU A 174 -5.88 3.97 -13.76
C LEU A 174 -6.62 3.62 -15.04
N SER A 175 -7.52 2.63 -14.99
CA SER A 175 -8.37 2.29 -16.13
C SER A 175 -9.22 3.50 -16.56
N PRO A 176 -9.60 3.60 -17.86
CA PRO A 176 -10.34 4.76 -18.37
C PRO A 176 -11.68 5.00 -17.66
N ASP A 177 -12.32 3.96 -17.15
CA ASP A 177 -13.56 4.04 -16.35
C ASP A 177 -13.29 4.44 -14.87
N GLY A 178 -12.03 4.51 -14.45
CA GLY A 178 -11.64 4.83 -13.10
C GLY A 178 -11.91 3.75 -12.05
N ALA A 179 -12.31 2.54 -12.48
CA ALA A 179 -12.72 1.47 -11.58
C ALA A 179 -11.59 0.50 -11.20
N SER A 180 -10.51 0.46 -11.99
CA SER A 180 -9.38 -0.44 -11.75
C SER A 180 -8.06 0.34 -11.72
N LEU A 181 -7.27 0.08 -10.71
CA LEU A 181 -5.93 0.64 -10.53
C LEU A 181 -4.91 -0.50 -10.63
N TYR A 182 -4.10 -0.47 -11.67
CA TYR A 182 -2.93 -1.33 -11.82
C TYR A 182 -1.71 -0.58 -11.30
N PHE A 183 -0.84 -1.28 -10.58
CA PHE A 183 0.41 -0.70 -10.07
C PHE A 183 1.42 -1.80 -9.77
N CYS A 184 2.65 -1.43 -9.48
CA CYS A 184 3.71 -2.37 -9.15
C CYS A 184 4.16 -2.13 -7.72
N SER A 185 4.39 -3.20 -6.98
CA SER A 185 4.88 -3.15 -5.61
C SER A 185 5.92 -4.22 -5.34
N ASN A 186 6.91 -3.89 -4.52
CA ASN A 186 7.87 -4.84 -3.97
C ASN A 186 7.65 -5.10 -2.47
N GLY A 187 6.54 -4.62 -1.92
CA GLY A 187 6.19 -4.77 -0.50
C GLY A 187 4.94 -5.59 -0.23
N LEU A 188 4.19 -5.97 -1.28
CA LEU A 188 3.01 -6.81 -1.19
C LEU A 188 3.33 -8.30 -1.44
N PHE A 189 2.30 -9.15 -1.39
CA PHE A 189 2.42 -10.59 -1.67
C PHE A 189 2.90 -10.82 -3.12
N GLY A 190 4.16 -11.13 -3.30
CA GLY A 190 4.81 -11.25 -4.58
C GLY A 190 5.80 -12.41 -4.66
N MET A 191 6.30 -12.70 -5.85
CA MET A 191 7.29 -13.76 -6.07
C MET A 191 8.67 -13.22 -6.46
N GLY A 192 8.82 -11.90 -6.68
CA GLY A 192 10.07 -11.35 -7.16
C GLY A 192 10.47 -10.04 -6.50
N GLY A 193 11.02 -9.16 -7.30
CA GLY A 193 11.27 -7.77 -6.96
C GLY A 193 9.96 -6.97 -6.98
N TYR A 194 9.73 -6.22 -8.05
CA TYR A 194 8.42 -5.62 -8.29
C TYR A 194 7.50 -6.61 -8.99
N ASP A 195 6.32 -6.79 -8.43
CA ASP A 195 5.24 -7.56 -9.04
C ASP A 195 4.09 -6.64 -9.43
N ILE A 196 3.21 -7.09 -10.32
CA ILE A 196 2.07 -6.31 -10.83
C ILE A 196 0.79 -6.68 -10.09
N TYR A 197 0.09 -5.65 -9.63
CA TYR A 197 -1.17 -5.77 -8.89
C TYR A 197 -2.30 -5.03 -9.58
N VAL A 198 -3.51 -5.46 -9.29
CA VAL A 198 -4.75 -4.72 -9.59
C VAL A 198 -5.56 -4.55 -8.33
N SER A 199 -6.07 -3.35 -8.10
CA SER A 199 -7.07 -3.05 -7.10
C SER A 199 -8.31 -2.48 -7.77
N HIS A 200 -9.48 -2.84 -7.28
CA HIS A 200 -10.76 -2.32 -7.78
C HIS A 200 -11.34 -1.33 -6.79
N TRP A 201 -11.97 -0.28 -7.33
CA TRP A 201 -12.63 0.72 -6.51
C TRP A 201 -13.87 0.14 -5.85
N ASP A 202 -13.92 0.15 -4.53
CA ASP A 202 -15.11 -0.22 -3.75
C ASP A 202 -16.01 1.00 -3.58
N TYR A 203 -17.08 1.06 -4.35
CA TYR A 203 -18.06 2.16 -4.29
C TYR A 203 -18.80 2.23 -2.95
N SER A 204 -18.89 1.12 -2.22
CA SER A 204 -19.56 1.08 -0.92
C SER A 204 -18.67 1.63 0.20
N ALA A 205 -17.39 1.33 0.15
CA ALA A 205 -16.39 1.81 1.08
C ALA A 205 -15.78 3.17 0.66
N ASN A 206 -15.96 3.57 -0.62
CA ASN A 206 -15.35 4.75 -1.24
C ASN A 206 -13.82 4.73 -1.09
N GLU A 207 -13.21 3.57 -1.32
CA GLU A 207 -11.77 3.33 -1.23
C GLU A 207 -11.32 2.25 -2.21
N TRP A 208 -10.01 2.13 -2.43
CA TRP A 208 -9.43 1.03 -3.17
C TRP A 208 -9.50 -0.27 -2.35
N GLY A 209 -9.99 -1.33 -2.96
CA GLY A 209 -10.04 -2.65 -2.36
C GLY A 209 -8.65 -3.29 -2.19
N THR A 210 -8.61 -4.46 -1.59
CA THR A 210 -7.36 -5.23 -1.41
C THR A 210 -6.76 -5.57 -2.77
N PRO A 211 -5.49 -5.22 -3.04
CA PRO A 211 -4.82 -5.55 -4.28
C PRO A 211 -4.72 -7.05 -4.50
N GLN A 212 -4.88 -7.45 -5.73
CA GLN A 212 -4.65 -8.82 -6.19
C GLN A 212 -3.42 -8.83 -7.08
N ASN A 213 -2.44 -9.69 -6.78
CA ASN A 213 -1.34 -9.94 -7.69
C ASN A 213 -1.89 -10.56 -8.97
N LEU A 214 -1.47 -10.07 -10.13
CA LEU A 214 -1.93 -10.62 -11.41
C LEU A 214 -1.50 -12.08 -11.60
N GLY A 215 -0.45 -12.49 -10.88
CA GLY A 215 0.08 -13.85 -10.89
C GLY A 215 0.88 -14.16 -12.14
N PHE A 216 1.29 -15.42 -12.24
CA PHE A 216 2.04 -15.90 -13.39
C PHE A 216 1.19 -15.83 -14.69
N PRO A 217 1.74 -15.33 -15.82
CA PRO A 217 3.13 -14.95 -16.06
C PRO A 217 3.41 -13.45 -15.94
N TYR A 218 2.46 -12.62 -15.52
CA TYR A 218 2.63 -11.17 -15.40
C TYR A 218 3.59 -10.82 -14.27
N SER A 219 3.51 -11.56 -13.17
CA SER A 219 4.49 -11.55 -12.10
C SER A 219 5.46 -12.70 -12.25
N SER A 220 6.75 -12.45 -11.97
CA SER A 220 7.84 -13.41 -12.12
C SER A 220 8.87 -13.23 -11.00
N PRO A 221 9.90 -14.11 -10.89
CA PRO A 221 11.01 -13.90 -9.97
C PRO A 221 11.88 -12.65 -10.24
N ALA A 222 11.59 -11.90 -11.29
CA ALA A 222 12.30 -10.68 -11.69
C ALA A 222 11.50 -9.42 -11.28
N ASP A 223 11.87 -8.25 -11.80
CA ASP A 223 11.05 -7.04 -11.68
C ASP A 223 10.06 -6.97 -12.85
N ASP A 224 8.80 -6.87 -12.53
CA ASP A 224 7.71 -6.76 -13.49
C ASP A 224 6.98 -5.42 -13.30
N PHE A 225 6.77 -4.71 -14.41
CA PHE A 225 6.28 -3.35 -14.39
C PHE A 225 5.13 -3.14 -15.36
N MET A 226 4.26 -2.21 -15.04
CA MET A 226 3.20 -1.66 -15.88
C MET A 226 2.38 -2.73 -16.61
N PHE A 227 1.19 -2.97 -16.16
CA PHE A 227 0.21 -3.73 -16.92
C PHE A 227 -0.82 -2.76 -17.49
N GLN A 228 -0.92 -2.71 -18.82
CA GLN A 228 -1.83 -1.80 -19.49
C GLN A 228 -2.56 -2.53 -20.63
N PRO A 229 -3.89 -2.71 -20.55
CA PRO A 229 -4.68 -3.13 -21.68
C PRO A 229 -4.63 -2.12 -22.83
N THR A 230 -4.69 -2.59 -24.06
CA THR A 230 -4.83 -1.72 -25.23
C THR A 230 -6.22 -1.10 -25.26
N PRO A 231 -6.41 0.07 -25.91
CA PRO A 231 -7.71 0.75 -25.94
C PRO A 231 -8.84 -0.08 -26.55
N ASP A 232 -8.52 -1.04 -27.43
CA ASP A 232 -9.49 -1.97 -28.03
C ASP A 232 -9.80 -3.20 -27.15
N GLY A 233 -9.11 -3.33 -26.01
CA GLY A 233 -9.30 -4.41 -25.05
C GLY A 233 -8.82 -5.79 -25.51
N LYS A 234 -8.21 -5.90 -26.71
CA LYS A 234 -7.80 -7.20 -27.28
C LYS A 234 -6.45 -7.67 -26.80
N TYR A 235 -5.60 -6.74 -26.42
CA TYR A 235 -4.24 -7.01 -26.00
C TYR A 235 -3.94 -6.30 -24.69
N ALA A 236 -2.88 -6.73 -24.03
CA ALA A 236 -2.26 -6.01 -22.94
C ALA A 236 -0.76 -5.93 -23.15
N LEU A 237 -0.15 -4.91 -22.57
CA LEU A 237 1.29 -4.74 -22.51
C LEU A 237 1.72 -4.82 -21.05
N PHE A 238 2.85 -5.47 -20.81
CA PHE A 238 3.56 -5.41 -19.52
C PHE A 238 5.06 -5.42 -19.77
N ALA A 239 5.83 -4.95 -18.81
CA ALA A 239 7.29 -4.88 -18.92
C ALA A 239 7.95 -5.78 -17.88
N SER A 240 9.11 -6.36 -18.22
CA SER A 240 9.85 -7.20 -17.30
C SER A 240 11.34 -7.24 -17.64
N ASN A 241 12.19 -7.34 -16.61
CA ASN A 241 13.62 -7.53 -16.78
C ASN A 241 14.06 -9.00 -16.67
N ARG A 242 13.10 -9.96 -16.73
CA ARG A 242 13.35 -11.41 -16.59
C ARG A 242 14.34 -12.00 -17.58
N GLU A 243 14.50 -11.40 -18.74
CA GLU A 243 15.45 -11.82 -19.79
C GLU A 243 16.67 -10.88 -19.90
N THR A 244 16.76 -9.86 -19.03
CA THR A 244 17.77 -8.81 -19.16
C THR A 244 18.46 -8.53 -17.82
N GLY A 245 19.38 -7.59 -17.80
CA GLY A 245 19.96 -7.02 -16.58
C GLY A 245 19.17 -5.82 -16.08
N ARG A 246 19.67 -5.19 -15.02
CA ARG A 246 18.99 -4.08 -14.31
C ARG A 246 18.72 -2.83 -15.16
N ASP A 247 19.49 -2.60 -16.24
CA ASP A 247 19.42 -1.37 -17.03
C ASP A 247 18.47 -1.46 -18.22
N SER A 248 17.95 -2.64 -18.51
CA SER A 248 17.05 -2.88 -19.64
C SER A 248 15.95 -3.87 -19.27
N LEU A 249 14.87 -3.84 -20.04
CA LEU A 249 13.76 -4.75 -19.89
C LEU A 249 13.14 -5.03 -21.26
N TYR A 250 12.25 -6.00 -21.32
CA TYR A 250 11.36 -6.23 -22.44
C TYR A 250 9.96 -5.77 -22.10
N ILE A 251 9.29 -5.16 -23.07
CA ILE A 251 7.84 -4.99 -23.09
C ILE A 251 7.28 -6.14 -23.89
N TYR A 252 6.32 -6.86 -23.32
CA TYR A 252 5.63 -7.98 -23.95
C TYR A 252 4.22 -7.54 -24.33
N LYS A 253 3.76 -7.94 -25.53
CA LYS A 253 2.38 -7.80 -25.95
C LYS A 253 1.71 -9.17 -25.95
N VAL A 254 0.64 -9.28 -25.19
CA VAL A 254 -0.11 -10.51 -24.99
C VAL A 254 -1.58 -10.34 -25.42
N GLU A 255 -2.21 -11.44 -25.83
CA GLU A 255 -3.65 -11.48 -25.95
C GLU A 255 -4.28 -11.23 -24.58
N HIS A 256 -5.29 -10.37 -24.53
CA HIS A 256 -5.96 -10.00 -23.29
C HIS A 256 -7.34 -10.62 -23.21
N ASP A 257 -7.62 -11.25 -22.07
CA ASP A 257 -8.92 -11.75 -21.68
C ASP A 257 -9.29 -11.13 -20.33
N LEU A 258 -10.44 -10.50 -20.23
CA LEU A 258 -10.95 -9.93 -18.98
C LEU A 258 -11.22 -11.00 -17.92
N PHE A 259 -11.51 -12.25 -18.34
CA PHE A 259 -11.82 -13.38 -17.47
C PHE A 259 -10.97 -14.59 -17.84
N PRO A 260 -9.63 -14.50 -17.69
CA PRO A 260 -8.73 -15.55 -18.13
C PRO A 260 -8.95 -16.83 -17.34
N ALA A 261 -8.95 -17.96 -18.05
CA ALA A 261 -8.97 -19.26 -17.41
C ALA A 261 -7.70 -19.45 -16.58
N ARG A 262 -7.87 -19.80 -15.33
CA ARG A 262 -6.76 -20.08 -14.41
C ARG A 262 -6.65 -21.58 -14.17
N LYS A 263 -5.43 -22.08 -14.15
CA LYS A 263 -5.12 -23.49 -13.92
C LYS A 263 -3.82 -23.65 -13.14
N ALA A 264 -3.69 -24.79 -12.45
CA ALA A 264 -2.43 -25.16 -11.87
C ALA A 264 -1.44 -25.57 -12.96
N ILE A 265 -0.21 -25.10 -12.86
CA ILE A 265 0.91 -25.52 -13.71
C ILE A 265 2.10 -25.98 -12.87
N SER A 266 2.96 -26.81 -13.42
CA SER A 266 4.19 -27.21 -12.74
C SER A 266 5.27 -26.13 -12.84
N GLU A 267 6.27 -26.19 -11.97
CA GLU A 267 7.47 -25.37 -12.02
C GLU A 267 8.18 -25.50 -13.38
N GLN A 268 8.23 -26.70 -13.95
CA GLN A 268 8.80 -26.91 -15.28
C GLN A 268 8.01 -26.22 -16.40
N GLN A 269 6.68 -26.26 -16.34
CA GLN A 269 5.85 -25.53 -17.31
C GLN A 269 6.05 -24.02 -17.21
N ALA A 270 6.19 -23.48 -16.01
CA ALA A 270 6.49 -22.05 -15.81
C ALA A 270 7.86 -21.68 -16.39
N TYR A 271 8.87 -22.51 -16.15
CA TYR A 271 10.21 -22.36 -16.73
C TYR A 271 10.19 -22.41 -18.27
N ASP A 272 9.50 -23.39 -18.84
CA ASP A 272 9.38 -23.57 -20.29
C ASP A 272 8.63 -22.40 -20.94
N TYR A 273 7.57 -21.92 -20.32
CA TYR A 273 6.84 -20.73 -20.78
C TYR A 273 7.77 -19.51 -20.80
N ASN A 274 8.50 -19.27 -19.72
CA ASN A 274 9.43 -18.15 -19.62
C ASN A 274 10.53 -18.23 -20.69
N ASN A 275 11.12 -19.42 -20.93
CA ASN A 275 12.10 -19.62 -21.99
C ASN A 275 11.49 -19.46 -23.39
N GLY A 276 10.21 -19.78 -23.57
CA GLY A 276 9.48 -19.54 -24.80
C GLY A 276 9.38 -18.05 -25.15
N LEU A 277 9.31 -17.17 -24.13
CA LEU A 277 9.32 -15.73 -24.36
C LEU A 277 10.62 -15.24 -25.01
N ALA A 278 11.74 -15.89 -24.71
CA ALA A 278 13.03 -15.55 -25.32
C ALA A 278 13.05 -15.77 -26.85
N LEU A 279 12.17 -16.63 -27.34
CA LEU A 279 12.09 -16.99 -28.78
C LEU A 279 11.14 -16.05 -29.56
N LEU A 280 10.45 -15.13 -28.88
CA LEU A 280 9.56 -14.19 -29.55
C LEU A 280 10.32 -13.20 -30.42
N PRO A 281 9.74 -12.77 -31.54
CA PRO A 281 10.36 -11.76 -32.37
C PRO A 281 10.44 -10.41 -31.66
N ASP A 282 11.58 -9.75 -31.78
CA ASP A 282 11.70 -8.33 -31.42
C ASP A 282 10.98 -7.49 -32.48
N THR A 283 10.03 -6.67 -32.05
CA THR A 283 9.27 -5.77 -32.91
C THR A 283 9.39 -4.35 -32.41
N PHE A 284 9.04 -3.40 -33.28
CA PHE A 284 9.02 -2.01 -32.89
C PHE A 284 7.60 -1.54 -32.61
N PHE A 285 7.30 -1.27 -31.35
CA PHE A 285 6.07 -0.56 -30.99
C PHE A 285 6.18 0.93 -31.32
N THR A 286 5.07 1.54 -31.66
CA THR A 286 5.01 3.00 -31.80
C THR A 286 5.35 3.64 -30.46
N THR A 287 6.34 4.54 -30.46
CA THR A 287 6.73 5.30 -29.28
C THR A 287 5.83 6.51 -29.15
N ALA A 288 5.27 6.74 -27.97
CA ALA A 288 4.62 8.00 -27.66
C ALA A 288 5.66 9.11 -27.59
N GLU A 289 5.28 10.32 -27.97
CA GLU A 289 6.13 11.48 -27.82
C GLU A 289 6.00 12.08 -26.43
N LEU A 290 7.08 12.62 -25.91
CA LEU A 290 7.06 13.34 -24.65
C LEU A 290 6.37 14.69 -24.86
N GLY A 291 5.21 14.88 -24.25
CA GLY A 291 4.42 16.09 -24.33
C GLY A 291 4.97 17.23 -23.47
N GLN A 292 4.42 18.41 -23.65
CA GLN A 292 4.70 19.53 -22.77
C GLN A 292 4.11 19.27 -21.39
N THR A 293 4.88 19.58 -20.35
CA THR A 293 4.38 19.50 -18.97
C THR A 293 3.29 20.54 -18.76
N PRO A 294 2.05 20.15 -18.42
CA PRO A 294 0.99 21.11 -18.17
C PRO A 294 1.27 21.91 -16.90
N VAL A 295 0.76 23.14 -16.85
CA VAL A 295 0.78 23.94 -15.63
C VAL A 295 -0.28 23.40 -14.68
N ILE A 296 0.16 22.90 -13.52
CA ILE A 296 -0.68 22.40 -12.44
C ILE A 296 -0.38 23.19 -11.17
N HIS A 297 -1.42 23.75 -10.58
CA HIS A 297 -1.38 24.38 -9.26
C HIS A 297 -2.00 23.43 -8.26
N MET A 298 -1.24 23.07 -7.22
CA MET A 298 -1.74 22.25 -6.14
C MET A 298 -2.24 23.14 -5.00
N GLU A 299 -3.36 22.79 -4.40
CA GLU A 299 -3.73 23.36 -3.10
C GLU A 299 -2.62 23.04 -2.08
N ALA A 300 -2.44 23.98 -1.15
CA ALA A 300 -1.56 23.71 -0.01
C ALA A 300 -2.07 22.46 0.76
N PRO A 301 -1.18 21.60 1.25
CA PRO A 301 -1.58 20.51 2.11
C PRO A 301 -2.43 21.04 3.27
N LYS A 302 -3.58 20.44 3.51
CA LYS A 302 -4.41 20.79 4.64
C LYS A 302 -3.58 20.56 5.90
N GLN A 303 -3.46 21.57 6.75
CA GLN A 303 -2.78 21.41 8.04
C GLN A 303 -3.48 20.29 8.79
N LYS A 304 -2.71 19.33 9.29
CA LYS A 304 -3.24 18.27 10.16
C LYS A 304 -3.78 18.94 11.40
N VAL A 305 -5.09 18.92 11.56
CA VAL A 305 -5.74 19.54 12.72
C VAL A 305 -5.45 18.69 13.95
N ASP A 306 -4.84 19.31 14.97
CA ASP A 306 -4.69 18.65 16.27
C ASP A 306 -6.02 18.74 17.01
N TYR A 307 -6.67 17.60 17.16
CA TYR A 307 -7.94 17.47 17.86
C TYR A 307 -7.79 17.26 19.37
N THR A 308 -6.57 17.15 19.89
CA THR A 308 -6.36 17.14 21.33
C THR A 308 -6.62 18.53 21.92
N PHE A 309 -7.05 18.58 23.15
CA PHE A 309 -7.27 19.87 23.83
C PHE A 309 -6.65 19.88 25.22
N THR A 310 -6.24 21.06 25.62
CA THR A 310 -5.80 21.38 26.99
C THR A 310 -6.81 22.26 27.68
N ILE A 311 -6.75 22.35 29.00
CA ILE A 311 -7.54 23.25 29.81
C ILE A 311 -6.57 24.08 30.63
N ASP A 312 -6.34 25.33 30.23
CA ASP A 312 -5.49 26.27 30.92
C ASP A 312 -6.34 27.47 31.38
N LYS A 313 -6.61 27.54 32.67
CA LYS A 313 -7.43 28.60 33.27
C LYS A 313 -6.63 29.86 33.63
N GLU A 314 -5.33 29.73 33.73
CA GLU A 314 -4.42 30.82 34.11
C GLU A 314 -4.05 31.66 32.88
N ASN A 315 -4.00 31.05 31.72
CA ASN A 315 -3.73 31.72 30.45
C ASN A 315 -4.78 31.32 29.37
N PRO A 316 -5.98 31.81 29.43
CA PRO A 316 -7.12 31.30 28.64
C PRO A 316 -7.10 31.75 27.18
N LYS A 317 -5.99 31.57 26.47
CA LYS A 317 -5.93 31.77 25.02
C LYS A 317 -6.58 30.60 24.33
N ALA A 318 -7.67 30.82 23.61
CA ALA A 318 -8.38 29.81 22.88
C ALA A 318 -8.08 29.94 21.36
N ALA A 319 -7.50 28.90 20.77
CA ALA A 319 -7.48 28.74 19.32
C ALA A 319 -8.83 28.20 18.85
N ILE A 320 -9.58 29.01 18.10
CA ILE A 320 -10.85 28.59 17.48
C ILE A 320 -10.58 28.20 16.04
N THR A 321 -10.92 26.98 15.68
CA THR A 321 -10.74 26.43 14.34
C THR A 321 -12.09 26.10 13.71
N ASP A 322 -12.28 26.48 12.46
CA ASP A 322 -13.44 26.06 11.68
C ASP A 322 -13.29 24.57 11.31
N LEU A 323 -14.35 23.82 11.48
CA LEU A 323 -14.45 22.40 11.17
C LEU A 323 -15.04 22.19 9.77
N SER A 324 -14.46 22.81 8.76
CA SER A 324 -14.86 22.60 7.36
C SER A 324 -14.52 21.19 6.85
N ASP A 325 -13.46 20.58 7.38
CA ASP A 325 -12.98 19.24 7.02
C ASP A 325 -13.27 18.23 8.13
N PHE A 326 -14.51 17.77 8.15
CA PHE A 326 -14.93 16.79 9.14
C PHE A 326 -14.64 15.37 8.64
N PRO A 327 -14.18 14.46 9.54
CA PRO A 327 -13.90 13.08 9.15
C PRO A 327 -15.10 12.38 8.51
N ASN A 328 -14.82 11.57 7.48
CA ASN A 328 -15.82 10.81 6.72
C ASN A 328 -16.29 9.52 7.43
N TYR A 329 -15.96 9.36 8.70
CA TYR A 329 -16.26 8.17 9.50
C TYR A 329 -16.91 8.55 10.84
N LEU A 330 -17.25 7.54 11.67
CA LEU A 330 -17.86 7.75 12.99
C LEU A 330 -16.85 8.38 13.94
N VAL A 331 -17.24 9.53 14.52
CA VAL A 331 -16.45 10.24 15.53
C VAL A 331 -17.33 10.79 16.63
N PHE A 332 -16.73 11.02 17.79
CA PHE A 332 -17.36 11.63 18.94
C PHE A 332 -16.68 12.95 19.26
N GLN A 333 -17.47 13.96 19.64
CA GLN A 333 -16.97 15.26 20.11
C GLN A 333 -17.66 15.65 21.42
N ILE A 334 -17.05 16.58 22.14
CA ILE A 334 -17.69 17.18 23.31
C ILE A 334 -18.26 18.52 22.90
N HIS A 335 -19.59 18.63 22.86
CA HIS A 335 -20.28 19.91 22.74
C HIS A 335 -20.13 20.68 24.04
N LEU A 336 -19.54 21.88 23.98
CA LEU A 336 -19.26 22.74 25.11
C LEU A 336 -20.44 23.68 25.39
N VAL A 337 -20.77 24.50 24.41
CA VAL A 337 -21.76 25.57 24.52
C VAL A 337 -22.30 25.96 23.14
N THR A 338 -23.53 26.48 23.14
CA THR A 338 -24.13 27.10 21.95
C THR A 338 -24.35 28.59 22.29
N LEU A 339 -23.89 29.47 21.40
CA LEU A 339 -23.99 30.92 21.56
C LEU A 339 -24.66 31.53 20.31
N SER A 340 -25.29 32.68 20.51
CA SER A 340 -25.87 33.51 19.42
C SER A 340 -24.83 34.48 18.81
N ARG A 341 -23.67 34.62 19.44
CA ARG A 341 -22.55 35.47 19.00
C ARG A 341 -21.24 34.66 19.05
N ALA A 342 -20.21 35.17 18.42
CA ALA A 342 -18.89 34.56 18.51
C ALA A 342 -18.44 34.46 19.99
N ALA A 343 -17.83 33.31 20.33
CA ALA A 343 -17.31 33.10 21.67
C ALA A 343 -16.11 34.00 21.93
N THR A 344 -16.04 34.49 23.18
CA THR A 344 -14.83 35.13 23.72
C THR A 344 -14.00 34.09 24.47
N GLU A 345 -12.73 34.38 24.73
CA GLU A 345 -11.84 33.52 25.55
C GLU A 345 -12.50 33.19 26.91
N LYS A 346 -13.18 34.16 27.52
CA LYS A 346 -13.94 33.98 28.78
C LYS A 346 -15.04 32.94 28.66
N ASN A 347 -15.70 32.83 27.49
CA ASN A 347 -16.73 31.81 27.25
C ASN A 347 -16.15 30.42 27.15
N LEU A 348 -14.90 30.29 26.71
CA LEU A 348 -14.23 29.02 26.45
C LEU A 348 -13.40 28.51 27.64
N LYS A 349 -13.26 29.32 28.69
CA LYS A 349 -12.72 28.93 30.02
C LYS A 349 -11.37 28.19 29.97
N GLY A 350 -10.50 28.61 29.04
CA GLY A 350 -9.16 28.04 28.87
C GLY A 350 -9.11 26.71 28.13
N ILE A 351 -10.20 26.24 27.53
CA ILE A 351 -10.15 25.09 26.61
C ILE A 351 -9.58 25.55 25.26
N SER A 352 -8.53 24.83 24.75
CA SER A 352 -7.88 25.11 23.47
C SER A 352 -7.23 23.84 22.91
N PRO A 353 -7.34 23.56 21.60
CA PRO A 353 -8.19 24.25 20.62
C PRO A 353 -9.67 23.93 20.79
N VAL A 354 -10.50 24.82 20.26
CA VAL A 354 -11.96 24.69 20.21
C VAL A 354 -12.42 24.74 18.76
N PHE A 355 -13.37 23.91 18.41
CA PHE A 355 -13.93 23.82 17.06
C PHE A 355 -15.29 24.51 17.01
N GLU A 356 -15.48 25.38 16.02
CA GLU A 356 -16.72 26.11 15.79
C GLU A 356 -17.51 25.50 14.63
N ARG A 357 -18.84 25.45 14.80
CA ARG A 357 -19.78 25.22 13.69
C ARG A 357 -20.88 26.29 13.77
N VAL A 358 -21.21 26.84 12.61
CA VAL A 358 -22.30 27.82 12.51
C VAL A 358 -23.55 27.11 11.98
N SER A 359 -24.72 27.41 12.57
CA SER A 359 -25.98 26.90 12.04
C SER A 359 -26.24 27.41 10.62
N SER A 360 -26.99 26.66 9.82
CA SER A 360 -27.31 27.02 8.43
C SER A 360 -27.97 28.39 8.25
N ASN A 361 -28.68 28.88 9.27
CA ASN A 361 -29.30 30.20 9.30
C ASN A 361 -28.43 31.28 9.94
N GLY A 362 -27.17 30.97 10.30
CA GLY A 362 -26.23 31.89 10.94
C GLY A 362 -26.56 32.35 12.37
N LYS A 363 -27.69 31.89 12.94
CA LYS A 363 -28.15 32.38 14.24
C LYS A 363 -27.39 31.81 15.43
N TYR A 364 -26.84 30.60 15.31
CA TYR A 364 -26.19 29.91 16.42
C TYR A 364 -24.82 29.44 16.04
N ARG A 365 -23.90 29.48 16.99
CA ARG A 365 -22.55 28.98 16.93
C ARG A 365 -22.37 27.89 17.98
N TYR A 366 -21.97 26.73 17.55
CA TYR A 366 -21.76 25.56 18.39
C TYR A 366 -20.28 25.38 18.59
N TYR A 367 -19.84 25.23 19.81
CA TYR A 367 -18.42 25.06 20.16
C TYR A 367 -18.19 23.67 20.70
N TYR A 368 -17.11 23.04 20.19
CA TYR A 368 -16.77 21.66 20.51
C TYR A 368 -15.31 21.55 20.92
N ALA A 369 -15.01 20.55 21.79
CA ALA A 369 -13.66 20.19 22.16
C ALA A 369 -13.38 18.74 21.78
N GLY A 370 -12.17 18.49 21.28
CA GLY A 370 -11.67 17.19 20.94
C GLY A 370 -12.36 16.54 19.74
N LEU A 371 -11.74 15.50 19.24
CA LEU A 371 -12.30 14.54 18.31
C LEU A 371 -11.83 13.16 18.77
N PHE A 372 -12.76 12.26 18.99
CA PHE A 372 -12.50 10.96 19.58
C PHE A 372 -13.06 9.87 18.70
N ASN A 373 -12.34 8.76 18.62
CA ASN A 373 -12.74 7.61 17.83
C ASN A 373 -13.70 6.70 18.59
N THR A 374 -13.71 6.79 19.92
CA THR A 374 -14.60 6.00 20.76
C THR A 374 -15.43 6.87 21.71
N TYR A 375 -16.59 6.34 22.05
CA TYR A 375 -17.42 6.92 23.09
C TYR A 375 -16.70 6.93 24.45
N THR A 376 -15.92 5.92 24.76
CA THR A 376 -15.17 5.81 26.02
C THR A 376 -14.17 6.95 26.18
N GLU A 377 -13.36 7.22 25.15
CA GLU A 377 -12.42 8.36 25.15
C GLU A 377 -13.14 9.69 25.34
N ALA A 378 -14.21 9.89 24.57
CA ALA A 378 -15.02 11.11 24.68
C ALA A 378 -15.66 11.27 26.08
N ALA A 379 -16.12 10.19 26.68
CA ALA A 379 -16.73 10.20 28.01
C ALA A 379 -15.71 10.53 29.14
N GLU A 380 -14.47 10.01 29.02
CA GLU A 380 -13.40 10.38 29.94
C GLU A 380 -12.98 11.84 29.80
N ALA A 381 -12.84 12.32 28.55
CA ALA A 381 -12.54 13.71 28.28
C ALA A 381 -13.67 14.64 28.76
N LEU A 382 -14.94 14.21 28.64
CA LEU A 382 -16.10 14.96 29.15
C LEU A 382 -16.00 15.22 30.67
N LYS A 383 -15.49 14.29 31.47
CA LYS A 383 -15.31 14.49 32.91
C LYS A 383 -14.36 15.66 33.18
N ARG A 384 -13.26 15.78 32.42
CA ARG A 384 -12.31 16.91 32.52
C ARG A 384 -12.98 18.22 32.11
N VAL A 385 -13.72 18.21 31.00
CA VAL A 385 -14.44 19.39 30.49
C VAL A 385 -15.47 19.90 31.52
N LYS A 386 -16.24 19.01 32.14
CA LYS A 386 -17.20 19.40 33.19
C LYS A 386 -16.53 20.05 34.41
N LYS A 387 -15.39 19.46 34.87
CA LYS A 387 -14.55 20.06 35.92
C LYS A 387 -13.92 21.38 35.48
N GLY A 388 -13.67 21.54 34.17
CA GLY A 388 -13.18 22.77 33.56
C GLY A 388 -14.15 23.93 33.54
N GLY A 389 -15.42 23.69 33.91
CA GLY A 389 -16.46 24.76 34.06
C GLY A 389 -17.59 24.69 33.04
N PHE A 390 -17.75 23.54 32.34
CA PHE A 390 -18.85 23.29 31.39
C PHE A 390 -19.78 22.18 31.91
N PRO A 391 -20.57 22.41 32.95
CA PRO A 391 -21.42 21.37 33.56
C PRO A 391 -22.44 20.78 32.58
N SER A 392 -22.92 21.60 31.62
CA SER A 392 -23.90 21.20 30.59
C SER A 392 -23.26 20.56 29.35
N ALA A 393 -21.93 20.41 29.30
CA ALA A 393 -21.29 19.77 28.18
C ALA A 393 -21.74 18.31 28.01
N SER A 394 -21.81 17.86 26.78
CA SER A 394 -22.27 16.50 26.43
C SER A 394 -21.51 15.93 25.25
N VAL A 395 -21.39 14.60 25.21
CA VAL A 395 -20.86 13.90 24.03
C VAL A 395 -21.90 13.95 22.93
N VAL A 396 -21.45 14.27 21.72
CA VAL A 396 -22.22 14.19 20.47
C VAL A 396 -21.49 13.30 19.49
N ALA A 397 -22.19 12.72 18.52
CA ALA A 397 -21.62 11.83 17.54
C ALA A 397 -21.94 12.29 16.12
N TYR A 398 -20.99 12.04 15.23
CA TYR A 398 -21.10 12.31 13.80
C TYR A 398 -20.64 11.09 13.02
N ASN A 399 -21.29 10.83 11.89
CA ASN A 399 -20.85 9.83 10.92
C ASN A 399 -20.91 10.45 9.53
N ALA A 400 -19.81 10.37 8.79
CA ALA A 400 -19.68 11.03 7.49
C ALA A 400 -20.12 12.52 7.54
N GLY A 401 -19.65 13.27 8.54
CA GLY A 401 -19.94 14.69 8.74
C GLY A 401 -21.35 15.00 9.23
N LYS A 402 -22.27 14.03 9.27
CA LYS A 402 -23.67 14.23 9.72
C LYS A 402 -23.82 13.85 11.20
N LYS A 403 -24.47 14.73 11.96
CA LYS A 403 -24.81 14.43 13.37
C LYS A 403 -25.79 13.27 13.44
N ILE A 404 -25.47 12.28 14.27
CA ILE A 404 -26.31 11.10 14.51
C ILE A 404 -26.68 10.94 15.98
N ASN A 405 -27.67 10.12 16.25
CA ASN A 405 -28.05 9.78 17.60
C ASN A 405 -26.95 9.02 18.33
N LEU A 406 -26.66 9.37 19.57
CA LEU A 406 -25.59 8.78 20.38
C LEU A 406 -25.78 7.27 20.60
N THR A 407 -27.01 6.79 20.76
CA THR A 407 -27.31 5.36 20.87
C THR A 407 -26.96 4.61 19.58
N THR A 408 -27.32 5.19 18.44
CA THR A 408 -26.96 4.66 17.11
C THR A 408 -25.44 4.64 16.93
N ALA A 409 -24.76 5.72 17.28
CA ALA A 409 -23.31 5.83 17.20
C ALA A 409 -22.60 4.75 18.03
N ARG A 410 -23.03 4.53 19.26
CA ARG A 410 -22.48 3.47 20.14
C ARG A 410 -22.78 2.06 19.64
N ALA A 411 -23.91 1.86 18.98
CA ALA A 411 -24.22 0.58 18.35
C ALA A 411 -23.32 0.33 17.11
N MET A 412 -23.03 1.38 16.34
CA MET A 412 -22.08 1.32 15.22
C MET A 412 -20.67 1.03 15.71
N GLU A 413 -20.20 1.73 16.74
CA GLU A 413 -18.91 1.52 17.37
C GLU A 413 -18.72 0.05 17.82
N LYS A 414 -19.73 -0.52 18.51
CA LYS A 414 -19.72 -1.93 18.95
C LYS A 414 -19.63 -2.94 17.79
N ARG A 415 -20.13 -2.59 16.61
CA ARG A 415 -20.05 -3.44 15.42
C ARG A 415 -18.68 -3.39 14.75
N GLY A 416 -17.77 -2.52 15.21
CA GLY A 416 -16.42 -2.37 14.63
C GLY A 416 -16.40 -1.78 13.23
N VAL A 417 -17.44 -1.01 12.85
CA VAL A 417 -17.62 -0.50 11.47
C VAL A 417 -16.55 0.52 11.07
N ASN A 418 -15.82 1.09 12.03
CA ASN A 418 -14.89 2.20 11.76
C ASN A 418 -13.45 1.93 12.19
N PHE A 419 -13.12 0.72 12.61
CA PHE A 419 -11.78 0.43 13.08
C PHE A 419 -11.21 -0.79 12.38
N VAL A 420 -9.92 -0.74 12.14
CA VAL A 420 -9.09 -1.89 11.85
C VAL A 420 -8.12 -2.08 13.00
N TYR A 421 -7.72 -3.31 13.22
CA TYR A 421 -6.83 -3.68 14.30
C TYR A 421 -5.55 -4.23 13.71
N LYS A 422 -4.44 -3.92 14.36
CA LYS A 422 -3.11 -4.40 13.97
C LYS A 422 -2.43 -5.01 15.18
N VAL A 423 -1.68 -6.07 14.97
CA VAL A 423 -0.78 -6.61 15.99
C VAL A 423 0.59 -6.00 15.76
N ILE A 424 1.12 -5.33 16.78
CA ILE A 424 2.43 -4.68 16.76
C ILE A 424 3.39 -5.53 17.57
N ILE A 425 4.56 -5.81 17.01
CA ILE A 425 5.64 -6.55 17.66
C ILE A 425 6.88 -5.66 17.69
N GLU A 426 7.37 -5.40 18.89
CA GLU A 426 8.53 -4.55 19.16
C GLU A 426 9.54 -5.24 20.08
N GLY A 427 10.72 -4.63 20.24
CA GLY A 427 11.71 -5.05 21.23
C GLY A 427 12.78 -6.00 20.69
N TYR A 428 12.77 -6.30 19.40
CA TYR A 428 13.84 -7.05 18.74
C TYR A 428 14.88 -6.09 18.17
N SER A 429 16.16 -6.38 18.42
CA SER A 429 17.27 -5.65 17.79
C SER A 429 17.68 -6.22 16.43
N GLY A 430 17.11 -7.37 16.08
CA GLY A 430 17.32 -8.11 14.84
C GLY A 430 15.99 -8.57 14.23
N PRO A 431 16.04 -9.57 13.36
CA PRO A 431 14.86 -10.11 12.69
C PRO A 431 13.86 -10.74 13.66
N MET A 432 12.60 -10.83 13.20
CA MET A 432 11.56 -11.54 13.93
C MET A 432 11.92 -13.03 14.04
N PRO A 433 11.85 -13.62 15.25
CA PRO A 433 12.12 -15.04 15.45
C PRO A 433 11.22 -15.94 14.58
N ALA A 434 11.80 -17.01 14.03
CA ALA A 434 11.09 -17.95 13.17
C ALA A 434 9.85 -18.58 13.85
N ALA A 435 9.89 -18.77 15.18
CA ALA A 435 8.75 -19.24 15.95
C ALA A 435 7.54 -18.31 15.86
N LEU A 436 7.74 -16.99 15.88
CA LEU A 436 6.67 -16.02 15.72
C LEU A 436 6.11 -16.01 14.29
N ILE A 437 6.99 -16.08 13.30
CA ILE A 437 6.59 -16.13 11.89
C ILE A 437 5.70 -17.36 11.65
N LYS A 438 6.09 -18.51 12.18
CA LYS A 438 5.31 -19.75 12.09
C LYS A 438 3.89 -19.60 12.67
N ILE A 439 3.78 -19.05 13.87
CA ILE A 439 2.48 -18.80 14.52
C ILE A 439 1.62 -17.85 13.70
N ILE A 440 2.22 -16.78 13.15
CA ILE A 440 1.49 -15.84 12.31
C ILE A 440 0.94 -16.56 11.08
N GLN A 441 1.77 -17.31 10.38
CA GLN A 441 1.37 -18.04 9.16
C GLN A 441 0.31 -19.12 9.42
N GLU A 442 0.34 -19.75 10.59
CA GLU A 442 -0.66 -20.76 10.98
C GLU A 442 -2.02 -20.15 11.38
N GLN A 443 -2.03 -18.90 11.88
CA GLN A 443 -3.24 -18.28 12.44
C GLN A 443 -3.86 -17.20 11.57
N THR A 444 -3.12 -16.64 10.62
CA THR A 444 -3.65 -15.57 9.76
C THR A 444 -2.99 -15.57 8.38
N THR A 445 -3.73 -15.10 7.40
CA THR A 445 -3.24 -14.79 6.05
C THR A 445 -2.88 -13.31 5.91
N LYS A 446 -2.84 -12.56 7.00
CA LYS A 446 -2.51 -11.12 6.98
C LYS A 446 -1.02 -10.90 6.80
N ASP A 447 -0.69 -9.84 6.09
CA ASP A 447 0.69 -9.46 5.82
C ASP A 447 1.43 -9.04 7.08
N ILE A 448 2.74 -9.23 7.05
CA ILE A 448 3.68 -8.73 8.05
C ILE A 448 4.43 -7.55 7.43
N ALA A 449 4.05 -6.34 7.80
CA ALA A 449 4.79 -5.15 7.45
C ALA A 449 5.91 -4.89 8.46
N LYS A 450 7.06 -4.40 7.99
CA LYS A 450 8.16 -3.94 8.84
C LYS A 450 8.28 -2.43 8.73
N THR A 451 8.33 -1.78 9.86
CA THR A 451 8.64 -0.34 9.98
C THR A 451 9.75 -0.15 11.01
N THR A 452 10.20 1.08 11.22
CA THR A 452 11.18 1.43 12.25
C THR A 452 10.60 2.47 13.18
N ALA A 453 10.80 2.26 14.49
CA ALA A 453 10.54 3.28 15.50
C ALA A 453 11.80 3.46 16.35
N ASN A 454 12.29 4.70 16.45
CA ASN A 454 13.52 5.04 17.18
C ASN A 454 14.73 4.18 16.75
N GLY A 455 14.86 3.91 15.45
CA GLY A 455 15.96 3.11 14.89
C GLY A 455 15.88 1.61 15.14
N LYS A 456 14.77 1.11 15.73
CA LYS A 456 14.54 -0.33 15.96
C LYS A 456 13.42 -0.85 15.06
N PRO A 457 13.50 -2.10 14.61
CA PRO A 457 12.45 -2.70 13.81
C PRO A 457 11.17 -2.88 14.61
N VAL A 458 10.05 -2.54 13.98
CA VAL A 458 8.68 -2.77 14.45
C VAL A 458 7.96 -3.57 13.39
N TYR A 459 7.33 -4.66 13.78
CA TYR A 459 6.57 -5.50 12.86
C TYR A 459 5.08 -5.29 13.10
N VAL A 460 4.33 -5.15 12.01
CA VAL A 460 2.91 -4.84 12.02
C VAL A 460 2.18 -5.92 11.24
N ILE A 461 1.25 -6.63 11.87
CA ILE A 461 0.43 -7.65 11.24
C ILE A 461 -1.00 -7.16 11.16
N GLY A 462 -1.62 -7.22 10.01
CA GLY A 462 -3.00 -6.76 9.77
C GLY A 462 -3.17 -6.09 8.41
N PRO A 463 -4.29 -5.40 8.18
CA PRO A 463 -5.34 -5.07 9.16
C PRO A 463 -6.32 -6.23 9.44
N PHE A 464 -6.82 -6.30 10.66
CA PHE A 464 -7.91 -7.19 11.07
C PHE A 464 -9.20 -6.38 11.18
N ALA A 465 -10.31 -6.94 10.70
CA ALA A 465 -11.61 -6.30 10.79
C ALA A 465 -12.22 -6.37 12.20
N LYS A 466 -11.78 -7.32 13.03
CA LYS A 466 -12.30 -7.54 14.39
C LYS A 466 -11.16 -7.56 15.40
N GLU A 467 -11.37 -6.88 16.51
CA GLU A 467 -10.42 -6.85 17.63
C GLU A 467 -10.09 -8.23 18.15
N GLY A 468 -11.09 -9.10 18.28
CA GLY A 468 -10.90 -10.47 18.78
C GLY A 468 -9.94 -11.31 17.92
N GLU A 469 -9.88 -11.08 16.61
CA GLU A 469 -8.93 -11.77 15.72
C GLU A 469 -7.50 -11.32 15.99
N ALA A 470 -7.29 -10.01 16.10
CA ALA A 470 -5.97 -9.43 16.42
C ALA A 470 -5.52 -9.83 17.85
N THR A 471 -6.43 -9.80 18.82
CA THR A 471 -6.15 -10.18 20.21
C THR A 471 -5.75 -11.64 20.32
N LYS A 472 -6.47 -12.54 19.66
CA LYS A 472 -6.15 -13.97 19.65
C LYS A 472 -4.74 -14.23 19.10
N LEU A 473 -4.40 -13.60 18.00
CA LEU A 473 -3.04 -13.70 17.45
C LEU A 473 -2.00 -13.13 18.44
N ALA A 474 -2.26 -11.95 19.00
CA ALA A 474 -1.36 -11.30 19.94
C ALA A 474 -1.10 -12.16 21.20
N GLU A 475 -2.11 -12.83 21.74
CA GLU A 475 -1.99 -13.76 22.87
C GLU A 475 -1.12 -14.98 22.52
N SER A 476 -1.34 -15.56 21.34
CA SER A 476 -0.51 -16.68 20.86
C SER A 476 0.95 -16.29 20.68
N LEU A 477 1.20 -15.09 20.19
CA LEU A 477 2.56 -14.56 20.00
C LEU A 477 3.22 -14.22 21.34
N LYS A 478 2.49 -13.65 22.30
CA LYS A 478 3.00 -13.34 23.67
C LYS A 478 3.50 -14.57 24.38
N ALA A 479 2.91 -15.72 24.14
CA ALA A 479 3.31 -16.98 24.78
C ALA A 479 4.74 -17.42 24.44
N VAL A 480 5.29 -16.98 23.30
CA VAL A 480 6.62 -17.39 22.80
C VAL A 480 7.55 -16.20 22.54
N SER A 481 7.07 -14.97 22.69
CA SER A 481 7.83 -13.76 22.40
C SER A 481 8.61 -13.27 23.59
N THR A 482 9.85 -12.85 23.35
CA THR A 482 10.65 -12.04 24.30
C THR A 482 10.49 -10.55 24.09
N GLY A 483 9.84 -10.13 23.00
CA GLY A 483 9.54 -8.75 22.68
C GLY A 483 8.17 -8.30 23.21
N THR A 484 7.86 -7.03 23.00
CA THR A 484 6.57 -6.45 23.37
C THR A 484 5.56 -6.67 22.23
N ILE A 485 4.39 -7.21 22.57
CA ILE A 485 3.30 -7.41 21.64
C ILE A 485 2.08 -6.66 22.12
N SER A 486 1.54 -5.82 21.24
CA SER A 486 0.34 -5.03 21.51
C SER A 486 -0.64 -5.14 20.35
N VAL A 487 -1.92 -4.89 20.64
CA VAL A 487 -2.94 -4.69 19.63
C VAL A 487 -3.18 -3.20 19.52
N GLN A 488 -2.93 -2.65 18.36
CA GLN A 488 -3.23 -1.27 18.04
C GLN A 488 -4.52 -1.21 17.24
N ARG A 489 -5.36 -0.27 17.59
CA ARG A 489 -6.57 0.06 16.84
C ARG A 489 -6.28 1.28 15.99
N ASP A 490 -6.45 1.14 14.69
CA ASP A 490 -6.37 2.23 13.74
C ASP A 490 -7.75 2.58 13.21
N GLU A 491 -7.91 3.82 12.84
CA GLU A 491 -9.09 4.28 12.14
C GLU A 491 -9.13 3.67 10.74
N LYS A 492 -10.29 3.22 10.32
CA LYS A 492 -10.54 2.89 8.93
C LYS A 492 -10.63 4.23 8.17
N ARG A 493 -9.52 4.65 7.60
CA ARG A 493 -9.42 5.88 6.78
C ARG A 493 -9.99 5.65 5.41
#